data_b6a81a28109a7f2e51bc24964a8f371c
#
_entry.id   b6a81a28109a7f2e51bc24964a8f371c
#
_cell.length_a   1.000
_cell.length_b   1.000
_cell.length_c   1.000
_cell.angle_alpha   90.00
_cell.angle_beta   90.00
_cell.angle_gamma   90.00
#
_symmetry.space_group_name_H-M   'P 1'
#
loop_
_entity.id
_entity.type
_entity.pdbx_description
1 polymer ?
#
loop_
_entity_poly.entity_id
_entity_poly.type
_entity_poly.pdbx_seq_one_letter_code
_entity_poly.pdbx_strand_id
1 'polypeptide(L)'
;MPAYIVLDSQDPPPLVDFYCQMQDVEVLLSYDDGRYTALGANREGLMIVLQRVPEAKTGKNRAHFDLVVDELDGPTEKALALGATWLEPGQTQELMGFQWRCMADPEGNEFCLYLMAAGMNNDAPLPH
;
A
#
# COMPACT_ATOMS: atom_id res chain seq x y z
N MET A 1 18.78 -0.25 9.27
CA MET A 1 18.08 -1.40 9.89
C MET A 1 16.87 -1.75 9.03
N PRO A 2 16.79 -2.95 8.47
CA PRO A 2 15.61 -3.36 7.72
C PRO A 2 14.39 -3.44 8.63
N ALA A 3 13.24 -3.18 8.06
CA ALA A 3 11.98 -3.29 8.77
C ALA A 3 10.94 -3.97 7.89
N TYR A 4 10.00 -4.68 8.53
CA TYR A 4 8.89 -5.32 7.86
C TYR A 4 7.60 -4.72 8.38
N ILE A 5 6.65 -4.51 7.48
CA ILE A 5 5.26 -4.32 7.86
C ILE A 5 4.56 -5.65 7.61
N VAL A 6 3.95 -6.19 8.64
CA VAL A 6 3.15 -7.41 8.52
C VAL A 6 1.70 -7.01 8.41
N LEU A 7 1.06 -7.38 7.32
CA LEU A 7 -0.33 -7.06 7.05
C LEU A 7 -1.14 -8.36 7.14
N ASP A 8 -2.07 -8.39 8.07
CA ASP A 8 -2.94 -9.55 8.23
C ASP A 8 -3.95 -9.63 7.10
N SER A 9 -4.19 -10.84 6.63
CA SER A 9 -5.11 -11.10 5.53
C SER A 9 -5.85 -12.41 5.77
N GLN A 10 -7.15 -12.39 5.56
CA GLN A 10 -7.96 -13.61 5.63
C GLN A 10 -7.70 -14.52 4.43
N ASP A 11 -7.36 -13.93 3.28
CA ASP A 11 -7.07 -14.65 2.05
C ASP A 11 -5.94 -13.95 1.30
N PRO A 12 -4.67 -14.25 1.63
CA PRO A 12 -3.53 -13.51 1.08
C PRO A 12 -3.41 -13.45 -0.44
N PRO A 13 -3.68 -14.50 -1.24
CA PRO A 13 -3.36 -14.44 -2.68
C PRO A 13 -3.91 -13.23 -3.44
N PRO A 14 -5.18 -12.83 -3.32
CA PRO A 14 -5.65 -11.61 -3.99
C PRO A 14 -4.93 -10.35 -3.51
N LEU A 15 -4.63 -10.27 -2.22
CA LEU A 15 -3.96 -9.12 -1.65
C LEU A 15 -2.49 -9.06 -2.05
N VAL A 16 -1.83 -10.22 -2.11
CA VAL A 16 -0.47 -10.35 -2.65
C VAL A 16 -0.43 -9.81 -4.08
N ASP A 17 -1.36 -10.26 -4.92
CA ASP A 17 -1.43 -9.81 -6.31
C ASP A 17 -1.65 -8.30 -6.40
N PHE A 18 -2.55 -7.76 -5.57
CA PHE A 18 -2.80 -6.33 -5.51
C PHE A 18 -1.52 -5.53 -5.24
N TYR A 19 -0.81 -5.84 -4.17
CA TYR A 19 0.39 -5.08 -3.80
C TYR A 19 1.56 -5.32 -4.75
N CYS A 20 1.69 -6.52 -5.29
CA CYS A 20 2.70 -6.79 -6.31
C CYS A 20 2.48 -5.91 -7.54
N GLN A 21 1.23 -5.78 -8.00
CA GLN A 21 0.92 -4.97 -9.17
C GLN A 21 1.01 -3.48 -8.87
N MET A 22 0.53 -3.04 -7.70
CA MET A 22 0.60 -1.62 -7.35
C MET A 22 2.03 -1.12 -7.21
N GLN A 23 2.91 -1.95 -6.69
CA GLN A 23 4.30 -1.57 -6.42
C GLN A 23 5.29 -2.06 -7.47
N ASP A 24 4.83 -2.81 -8.46
CA ASP A 24 5.68 -3.44 -9.47
C ASP A 24 6.78 -4.28 -8.83
N VAL A 25 6.36 -5.14 -7.92
CA VAL A 25 7.25 -6.05 -7.21
C VAL A 25 6.75 -7.49 -7.36
N GLU A 26 7.58 -8.45 -6.98
CA GLU A 26 7.25 -9.86 -7.03
C GLU A 26 7.28 -10.48 -5.63
N VAL A 27 6.70 -11.66 -5.52
CA VAL A 27 6.83 -12.46 -4.30
C VAL A 27 8.29 -12.85 -4.13
N LEU A 28 8.86 -12.47 -3.00
CA LEU A 28 10.24 -12.80 -2.67
C LEU A 28 10.33 -14.19 -2.03
N LEU A 29 9.40 -14.49 -1.13
CA LEU A 29 9.43 -15.70 -0.34
C LEU A 29 8.03 -16.02 0.16
N SER A 30 7.66 -17.30 0.13
CA SER A 30 6.45 -17.79 0.78
C SER A 30 6.86 -19.00 1.64
N TYR A 31 6.38 -19.04 2.86
CA TYR A 31 6.77 -20.10 3.79
C TYR A 31 5.64 -20.45 4.76
N ASP A 32 5.84 -21.51 5.52
CA ASP A 32 4.85 -22.07 6.46
C ASP A 32 3.52 -22.37 5.74
N ASP A 33 3.61 -23.12 4.64
CA ASP A 33 2.47 -23.55 3.84
C ASP A 33 1.61 -22.35 3.35
N GLY A 34 2.28 -21.29 2.91
CA GLY A 34 1.61 -20.10 2.41
C GLY A 34 1.04 -19.17 3.48
N ARG A 35 1.31 -19.47 4.76
CA ARG A 35 0.84 -18.61 5.84
C ARG A 35 1.47 -17.23 5.80
N TYR A 36 2.72 -17.15 5.36
CA TYR A 36 3.46 -15.90 5.23
C TYR A 36 3.95 -15.74 3.80
N THR A 37 3.75 -14.56 3.25
CA THR A 37 4.23 -14.20 1.92
C THR A 37 4.92 -12.85 1.96
N ALA A 38 6.22 -12.83 1.73
CA ALA A 38 7.00 -11.62 1.71
C ALA A 38 7.08 -11.10 0.29
N LEU A 39 6.76 -9.82 0.11
CA LEU A 39 6.87 -9.14 -1.16
C LEU A 39 8.23 -8.44 -1.20
N GLY A 40 8.93 -8.67 -2.29
CA GLY A 40 10.26 -8.15 -2.38
C GLY A 40 10.40 -7.20 -3.50
N ALA A 41 11.16 -6.25 -3.26
CA ALA A 41 12.01 -5.68 -4.22
C ALA A 41 12.63 -4.45 -3.75
N ASN A 42 12.13 -3.92 -2.72
CA ASN A 42 12.84 -2.82 -2.14
C ASN A 42 13.66 -3.38 -1.00
N ARG A 43 14.88 -3.74 -1.32
CA ARG A 43 15.80 -4.29 -0.34
C ARG A 43 16.36 -3.24 0.61
N GLU A 44 16.05 -1.99 0.33
CA GLU A 44 16.50 -0.85 1.11
C GLU A 44 15.30 -0.25 1.83
N GLY A 45 14.97 -0.74 3.01
CA GLY A 45 13.94 -0.13 3.80
C GLY A 45 12.79 -1.05 4.13
N LEU A 46 11.57 -0.61 3.87
CA LEU A 46 10.38 -1.28 4.33
C LEU A 46 9.94 -2.38 3.38
N MET A 47 9.67 -3.55 3.93
CA MET A 47 9.12 -4.69 3.19
C MET A 47 7.74 -5.03 3.73
N ILE A 48 6.85 -5.47 2.85
CA ILE A 48 5.51 -5.92 3.21
C ILE A 48 5.50 -7.45 3.27
N VAL A 49 4.96 -7.98 4.37
CA VAL A 49 4.70 -9.41 4.52
C VAL A 49 3.21 -9.60 4.74
N LEU A 50 2.58 -10.45 3.94
CA LEU A 50 1.18 -10.82 4.13
C LEU A 50 1.14 -12.06 5.03
N GLN A 51 0.35 -11.99 6.10
CA GLN A 51 0.16 -13.10 7.03
C GLN A 51 -1.29 -13.54 7.01
N ARG A 52 -1.53 -14.83 6.74
CA ARG A 52 -2.88 -15.39 6.76
C ARG A 52 -3.37 -15.52 8.21
N VAL A 53 -4.52 -14.93 8.48
CA VAL A 53 -5.20 -14.98 9.77
C VAL A 53 -6.65 -15.36 9.57
N PRO A 54 -7.34 -15.95 10.57
CA PRO A 54 -8.72 -16.36 10.41
C PRO A 54 -9.73 -15.22 10.46
N GLU A 55 -9.38 -14.11 11.11
CA GLU A 55 -10.32 -13.01 11.29
C GLU A 55 -10.24 -11.97 10.18
N ALA A 56 -11.39 -11.42 9.81
CA ALA A 56 -11.47 -10.30 8.88
C ALA A 56 -11.08 -9.00 9.58
N LYS A 57 -10.71 -8.00 8.77
CA LYS A 57 -10.42 -6.66 9.27
C LYS A 57 -11.69 -6.03 9.84
N THR A 58 -11.58 -5.46 11.04
CA THR A 58 -12.64 -4.66 11.65
C THR A 58 -12.05 -3.35 12.16
N GLY A 59 -12.82 -2.27 12.09
CA GLY A 59 -12.39 -0.96 12.57
C GLY A 59 -11.44 -0.24 11.62
N LYS A 60 -10.99 0.92 12.05
CA LYS A 60 -10.10 1.77 11.27
C LYS A 60 -8.64 1.40 11.52
N ASN A 61 -7.81 1.48 10.48
CA ASN A 61 -6.37 1.34 10.63
C ASN A 61 -5.79 2.46 11.50
N ARG A 62 -4.84 2.11 12.35
CA ARG A 62 -4.06 3.09 13.10
C ARG A 62 -2.75 3.42 12.42
N ALA A 63 -2.38 2.64 11.41
CA ALA A 63 -1.24 2.90 10.53
C ALA A 63 -1.70 2.70 9.10
N HIS A 64 -1.06 3.37 8.15
CA HIS A 64 -1.33 3.21 6.74
C HIS A 64 -0.03 3.34 5.94
N PHE A 65 -0.08 2.91 4.66
CA PHE A 65 1.03 3.09 3.75
C PHE A 65 0.83 4.34 2.93
N ASP A 66 1.93 5.02 2.61
CA ASP A 66 1.94 5.99 1.52
C ASP A 66 2.71 5.35 0.36
N LEU A 67 1.99 5.05 -0.71
CA LEU A 67 2.61 4.56 -1.94
C LEU A 67 2.94 5.78 -2.79
N VAL A 68 4.24 6.08 -2.90
CA VAL A 68 4.69 7.26 -3.63
C VAL A 68 4.56 7.01 -5.13
N VAL A 69 3.88 7.90 -5.82
CA VAL A 69 3.58 7.80 -7.25
C VAL A 69 4.03 9.04 -7.99
N ASP A 70 4.20 8.93 -9.30
CA ASP A 70 4.60 10.05 -10.17
C ASP A 70 3.40 10.89 -10.61
N GLU A 71 2.21 10.34 -10.56
CA GLU A 71 0.95 11.01 -10.85
C GLU A 71 -0.16 10.35 -10.05
N LEU A 72 -1.32 10.98 -9.90
CA LEU A 72 -2.40 10.42 -9.09
C LEU A 72 -3.45 9.68 -9.92
N ASP A 73 -3.81 10.17 -11.10
CA ASP A 73 -4.94 9.63 -11.84
C ASP A 73 -4.73 8.19 -12.31
N GLY A 74 -3.62 7.91 -12.97
CA GLY A 74 -3.31 6.57 -13.46
C GLY A 74 -3.27 5.52 -12.35
N PRO A 75 -2.48 5.74 -11.28
CA PRO A 75 -2.46 4.83 -10.14
C PRO A 75 -3.80 4.66 -9.44
N THR A 76 -4.62 5.72 -9.37
CA THR A 76 -5.98 5.61 -8.82
C THR A 76 -6.83 4.66 -9.65
N GLU A 77 -6.84 4.83 -10.97
CA GLU A 77 -7.60 3.95 -11.87
C GLU A 77 -7.13 2.51 -11.77
N LYS A 78 -5.80 2.31 -11.72
CA LYS A 78 -5.22 0.98 -11.57
C LYS A 78 -5.65 0.34 -10.26
N ALA A 79 -5.58 1.07 -9.15
CA ALA A 79 -6.00 0.56 -7.85
C ALA A 79 -7.46 0.15 -7.85
N LEU A 80 -8.34 0.99 -8.41
CA LEU A 80 -9.76 0.68 -8.50
C LEU A 80 -10.01 -0.58 -9.33
N ALA A 81 -9.30 -0.72 -10.45
CA ALA A 81 -9.41 -1.91 -11.30
C ALA A 81 -8.95 -3.18 -10.58
N LEU A 82 -8.03 -3.06 -9.63
CA LEU A 82 -7.52 -4.18 -8.83
C LEU A 82 -8.33 -4.45 -7.56
N GLY A 83 -9.45 -3.75 -7.39
CA GLY A 83 -10.38 -4.00 -6.28
C GLY A 83 -10.26 -3.06 -5.10
N ALA A 84 -9.44 -2.01 -5.20
CA ALA A 84 -9.36 -1.00 -4.15
C ALA A 84 -10.61 -0.11 -4.13
N THR A 85 -10.80 0.59 -3.02
CA THR A 85 -11.86 1.59 -2.84
C THR A 85 -11.22 2.95 -2.64
N TRP A 86 -11.77 3.98 -3.28
CA TRP A 86 -11.39 5.36 -3.02
C TRP A 86 -12.26 5.85 -1.87
N LEU A 87 -11.67 6.02 -0.68
CA LEU A 87 -12.43 6.29 0.55
C LEU A 87 -13.20 7.62 0.52
N GLU A 88 -12.62 8.63 -0.13
CA GLU A 88 -13.26 9.92 -0.35
C GLU A 88 -13.33 10.17 -1.87
N PRO A 89 -14.26 9.54 -2.59
CA PRO A 89 -14.26 9.55 -4.05
C PRO A 89 -14.23 10.96 -4.63
N GLY A 90 -13.31 11.18 -5.57
CA GLY A 90 -13.13 12.46 -6.24
C GLY A 90 -12.35 13.48 -5.44
N GLN A 91 -11.91 13.16 -4.22
CA GLN A 91 -11.17 14.10 -3.38
C GLN A 91 -9.67 13.83 -3.40
N THR A 92 -8.90 14.90 -3.60
CA THR A 92 -7.45 14.90 -3.47
C THR A 92 -7.08 15.86 -2.37
N GLN A 93 -6.37 15.35 -1.36
CA GLN A 93 -5.86 16.18 -0.27
C GLN A 93 -4.60 16.90 -0.71
N GLU A 94 -4.34 18.05 -0.13
CA GLU A 94 -3.14 18.80 -0.42
C GLU A 94 -2.61 19.49 0.82
N LEU A 95 -1.29 19.49 0.96
CA LEU A 95 -0.59 20.26 1.99
C LEU A 95 0.80 20.61 1.49
N MET A 96 1.10 21.90 1.42
CA MET A 96 2.44 22.39 1.04
C MET A 96 2.93 21.84 -0.31
N GLY A 97 2.02 21.63 -1.26
CA GLY A 97 2.33 21.08 -2.58
C GLY A 97 2.36 19.57 -2.66
N PHE A 98 2.31 18.87 -1.53
CA PHE A 98 2.12 17.43 -1.50
C PHE A 98 0.65 17.10 -1.69
N GLN A 99 0.36 16.06 -2.45
CA GLN A 99 -1.02 15.65 -2.71
C GLN A 99 -1.18 14.16 -2.43
N TRP A 100 -2.36 13.78 -1.95
CA TRP A 100 -2.62 12.36 -1.73
C TRP A 100 -4.11 12.05 -1.81
N ARG A 101 -4.39 10.76 -2.05
CA ARG A 101 -5.74 10.19 -2.07
C ARG A 101 -5.80 9.03 -1.11
N CYS A 102 -6.80 9.03 -0.24
CA CYS A 102 -7.00 7.97 0.74
C CYS A 102 -7.79 6.84 0.10
N MET A 103 -7.20 5.65 0.14
CA MET A 103 -7.73 4.46 -0.50
C MET A 103 -7.84 3.33 0.52
N ALA A 104 -8.56 2.28 0.17
CA ALA A 104 -8.52 1.02 0.91
C ALA A 104 -8.23 -0.12 -0.08
N ASP A 105 -7.43 -1.09 0.35
CA ASP A 105 -7.14 -2.26 -0.45
C ASP A 105 -8.35 -3.21 -0.50
N PRO A 106 -8.28 -4.33 -1.25
CA PRO A 106 -9.43 -5.23 -1.38
C PRO A 106 -9.95 -5.83 -0.07
N GLU A 107 -9.17 -5.81 1.00
CA GLU A 107 -9.62 -6.25 2.32
C GLU A 107 -9.95 -5.09 3.26
N GLY A 108 -9.92 -3.85 2.77
CA GLY A 108 -10.27 -2.67 3.55
C GLY A 108 -9.11 -2.04 4.31
N ASN A 109 -7.88 -2.48 4.10
CA ASN A 109 -6.72 -1.85 4.73
C ASN A 109 -6.42 -0.52 4.04
N GLU A 110 -6.24 0.53 4.84
CA GLU A 110 -6.04 1.87 4.31
C GLU A 110 -4.62 2.08 3.81
N PHE A 111 -4.52 2.76 2.68
CA PHE A 111 -3.26 3.27 2.13
C PHE A 111 -3.53 4.58 1.40
N CYS A 112 -2.49 5.34 1.15
CA CYS A 112 -2.60 6.55 0.34
C CYS A 112 -1.76 6.42 -0.92
N LEU A 113 -2.28 6.98 -2.02
CA LEU A 113 -1.47 7.29 -3.18
C LEU A 113 -0.93 8.70 -2.94
N TYR A 114 0.38 8.84 -2.93
CA TYR A 114 1.06 10.03 -2.44
C TYR A 114 1.97 10.61 -3.51
N LEU A 115 1.74 11.89 -3.83
CA LEU A 115 2.52 12.62 -4.82
C LEU A 115 3.39 13.66 -4.11
N MET A 116 4.69 13.55 -4.29
CA MET A 116 5.64 14.51 -3.73
C MET A 116 5.43 15.89 -4.33
N ALA A 117 5.70 16.93 -3.56
CA ALA A 117 5.77 18.29 -4.08
C ALA A 117 6.88 18.40 -5.13
N ALA A 118 6.69 19.29 -6.12
CA ALA A 118 7.66 19.49 -7.20
C ALA A 118 9.04 19.82 -6.62
N GLY A 119 10.07 19.13 -7.11
CA GLY A 119 11.45 19.32 -6.65
C GLY A 119 11.82 18.57 -5.39
N MET A 120 10.88 17.85 -4.76
CA MET A 120 11.15 17.03 -3.58
C MET A 120 11.47 15.61 -3.99
N ASN A 121 12.12 14.87 -3.10
CA ASN A 121 12.46 13.47 -3.30
C ASN A 121 12.11 12.67 -2.04
N ASN A 122 12.42 11.38 -2.06
CA ASN A 122 12.08 10.49 -0.95
C ASN A 122 12.79 10.81 0.38
N ASP A 123 13.80 11.68 0.33
CA ASP A 123 14.51 12.12 1.53
C ASP A 123 13.82 13.30 2.22
N ALA A 124 12.82 13.90 1.56
CA ALA A 124 12.10 15.03 2.11
C ALA A 124 11.16 14.58 3.23
N PRO A 125 11.05 15.39 4.31
CA PRO A 125 10.06 15.10 5.34
C PRO A 125 8.63 15.14 4.77
N LEU A 126 7.79 14.20 5.19
CA LEU A 126 6.39 14.16 4.79
C LEU A 126 5.56 15.01 5.74
N PRO A 127 4.55 15.74 5.22
CA PRO A 127 3.75 16.64 6.05
C PRO A 127 2.67 15.94 6.87
N HIS A 128 2.49 14.64 6.71
CA HIS A 128 1.43 13.92 7.45
C HIS A 128 1.83 12.57 7.98
#